data_71c144f25c6f9a7fb295a8f30b2a86e7
#
_entry.id   71c144f25c6f9a7fb295a8f30b2a86e7
#
_cell.length_a   1.000
_cell.length_b   1.000
_cell.length_c   1.000
_cell.angle_alpha   90.00
_cell.angle_beta   90.00
_cell.angle_gamma   90.00
#
_symmetry.space_group_name_H-M   'P 1'
#
loop_
_entity.id
_entity.type
_entity.pdbx_description
1 polymer ?
#
loop_
_entity_poly.entity_id
_entity_poly.type
_entity_poly.pdbx_seq_one_letter_code
_entity_poly.pdbx_strand_id
1 'polypeptide(L)'
;VCSSDLDTAEELLDLYRKEHRDFAALPPEQQPARLNEITEQYIPWMVNYIYDHFEVFKLLLCCGAQEARDRYFDRLAAVEEQSCRDFIKAMESLGHSAEGMSNTLIHILCRSFFQQLHEFVSHDLPREQAITCAVTLSRFQHAGWVRIMELGE
;
A
#
# COMPACT_ATOMS: atom_id res chain seq x y z
N VAL A 1 2.18 5.81 -23.66
CA VAL A 1 2.73 4.73 -22.82
C VAL A 1 3.13 3.60 -23.76
N CYS A 2 4.40 3.26 -23.81
CA CYS A 2 4.85 2.15 -24.65
C CYS A 2 4.68 0.79 -23.93
N SER A 3 4.90 -0.33 -24.65
CA SER A 3 4.72 -1.67 -24.07
C SER A 3 5.62 -1.89 -22.85
N SER A 4 6.88 -1.44 -22.93
CA SER A 4 7.86 -1.57 -21.84
C SER A 4 7.50 -0.76 -20.58
N ASP A 5 6.80 0.36 -20.73
CA ASP A 5 6.35 1.16 -19.59
C ASP A 5 5.22 0.44 -18.83
N LEU A 6 4.32 -0.20 -19.57
CA LEU A 6 3.26 -1.03 -18.97
C LEU A 6 3.87 -2.25 -18.25
N ASP A 7 4.90 -2.86 -18.83
CA ASP A 7 5.59 -4.00 -18.21
C ASP A 7 6.20 -3.62 -16.84
N THR A 8 6.80 -2.43 -16.72
CA THR A 8 7.35 -1.92 -15.45
C THR A 8 6.25 -1.72 -14.39
N ALA A 9 5.12 -1.14 -14.76
CA ALA A 9 4.00 -0.96 -13.84
C ALA A 9 3.37 -2.30 -13.41
N GLU A 10 3.26 -3.25 -14.34
CA GLU A 10 2.79 -4.61 -14.05
C GLU A 10 3.75 -5.36 -13.13
N GLU A 11 5.06 -5.20 -13.32
CA GLU A 11 6.07 -5.78 -12.42
C GLU A 11 5.90 -5.30 -10.98
N LEU A 12 5.71 -3.98 -10.76
CA LEU A 12 5.44 -3.47 -9.41
C LEU A 12 4.16 -4.08 -8.81
N LEU A 13 3.10 -4.18 -9.59
CA LEU A 13 1.86 -4.80 -9.14
C LEU A 13 2.05 -6.28 -8.76
N ASP A 14 2.83 -7.03 -9.52
CA ASP A 14 3.11 -8.44 -9.24
C ASP A 14 3.98 -8.61 -7.98
N LEU A 15 4.96 -7.74 -7.77
CA LEU A 15 5.77 -7.70 -6.55
C LEU A 15 4.91 -7.32 -5.34
N TYR A 16 3.98 -6.38 -5.51
CA TYR A 16 3.03 -5.98 -4.48
C TYR A 16 2.11 -7.15 -4.09
N ARG A 17 1.55 -7.85 -5.08
CA ARG A 17 0.74 -9.07 -4.85
C ARG A 17 1.51 -10.15 -4.12
N LYS A 18 2.78 -10.34 -4.49
CA LYS A 18 3.65 -11.33 -3.83
C LYS A 18 3.85 -11.01 -2.36
N GLU A 19 4.19 -9.77 -2.02
CA GLU A 19 4.37 -9.33 -0.63
C GLU A 19 3.11 -9.57 0.21
N HIS A 20 1.94 -9.26 -0.32
CA HIS A 20 0.67 -9.48 0.38
C HIS A 20 0.33 -10.97 0.55
N ARG A 21 0.65 -11.82 -0.44
CA ARG A 21 0.51 -13.28 -0.28
C ARG A 21 1.44 -13.83 0.78
N ASP A 22 2.69 -13.39 0.79
CA ASP A 22 3.68 -13.81 1.77
C ASP A 22 3.27 -13.38 3.19
N PHE A 23 2.74 -12.17 3.33
CA PHE A 23 2.18 -11.67 4.58
C PHE A 23 0.99 -12.51 5.06
N ALA A 24 0.02 -12.77 4.19
CA ALA A 24 -1.18 -13.54 4.53
C ALA A 24 -0.87 -15.00 4.89
N ALA A 25 0.25 -15.55 4.40
CA ALA A 25 0.71 -16.90 4.72
C ALA A 25 1.36 -17.03 6.11
N LEU A 26 1.67 -15.89 6.77
CA LEU A 26 2.22 -15.92 8.13
C LEU A 26 1.16 -16.35 9.14
N PRO A 27 1.58 -17.07 10.22
CA PRO A 27 0.71 -17.30 11.38
C PRO A 27 0.14 -15.98 11.90
N PRO A 28 -1.14 -15.93 12.33
CA PRO A 28 -1.78 -14.70 12.82
C PRO A 28 -0.96 -13.94 13.87
N GLU A 29 -0.30 -14.66 14.78
CA GLU A 29 0.50 -14.09 15.86
C GLU A 29 1.75 -13.33 15.37
N GLN A 30 2.23 -13.65 14.17
CA GLN A 30 3.43 -13.01 13.58
C GLN A 30 3.09 -11.80 12.70
N GLN A 31 1.84 -11.66 12.28
CA GLN A 31 1.43 -10.61 11.35
C GLN A 31 1.61 -9.18 11.92
N PRO A 32 1.29 -8.87 13.19
CA PRO A 32 1.52 -7.52 13.74
C PRO A 32 2.98 -7.08 13.69
N ALA A 33 3.91 -7.97 14.03
CA ALA A 33 5.35 -7.66 13.95
C ALA A 33 5.81 -7.43 12.51
N ARG A 34 5.28 -8.20 11.54
CA ARG A 34 5.57 -8.03 10.11
C ARG A 34 5.08 -6.68 9.56
N LEU A 35 3.97 -6.13 10.07
CA LEU A 35 3.51 -4.79 9.67
C LEU A 35 4.54 -3.70 9.95
N ASN A 36 5.27 -3.79 11.07
CA ASN A 36 6.36 -2.85 11.37
C ASN A 36 7.50 -2.97 10.34
N GLU A 37 7.88 -4.20 9.96
CA GLU A 37 8.91 -4.42 8.94
C GLU A 37 8.47 -3.90 7.57
N ILE A 38 7.20 -4.07 7.20
CA ILE A 38 6.64 -3.51 5.96
C ILE A 38 6.79 -1.99 5.97
N THR A 39 6.41 -1.32 7.06
CA THR A 39 6.55 0.14 7.18
C THR A 39 8.00 0.61 7.03
N GLU A 40 8.96 -0.07 7.69
CA GLU A 40 10.34 0.39 7.77
C GLU A 40 11.20 -0.06 6.59
N GLN A 41 10.82 -1.11 5.86
CA GLN A 41 11.63 -1.72 4.81
C GLN A 41 10.92 -1.74 3.46
N TYR A 42 9.70 -2.27 3.40
CA TYR A 42 9.00 -2.46 2.13
C TYR A 42 8.48 -1.14 1.55
N ILE A 43 7.95 -0.24 2.37
CA ILE A 43 7.48 1.07 1.88
C ILE A 43 8.62 1.90 1.27
N PRO A 44 9.80 2.06 1.91
CA PRO A 44 10.94 2.68 1.26
C PRO A 44 11.38 2.00 -0.03
N TRP A 45 11.37 0.66 -0.07
CA TRP A 45 11.69 -0.10 -1.27
C TRP A 45 10.73 0.23 -2.41
N MET A 46 9.42 0.22 -2.15
CA MET A 46 8.39 0.54 -3.15
C MET A 46 8.54 1.96 -3.71
N VAL A 47 8.80 2.94 -2.83
CA VAL A 47 9.04 4.32 -3.27
C VAL A 47 10.31 4.38 -4.12
N ASN A 48 11.40 3.72 -3.71
CA ASN A 48 12.62 3.66 -4.51
C ASN A 48 12.38 3.02 -5.88
N TYR A 49 11.63 1.94 -5.97
CA TYR A 49 11.27 1.33 -7.25
C TYR A 49 10.54 2.33 -8.17
N ILE A 50 9.56 3.06 -7.65
CA ILE A 50 8.85 4.10 -8.41
C ILE A 50 9.83 5.19 -8.89
N TYR A 51 10.77 5.62 -8.05
CA TYR A 51 11.74 6.65 -8.40
C TYR A 51 12.86 6.16 -9.31
N ASP A 52 13.21 4.89 -9.29
CA ASP A 52 14.12 4.29 -10.28
C ASP A 52 13.49 4.24 -11.68
N HIS A 53 12.15 4.23 -11.76
CA HIS A 53 11.35 4.25 -12.99
C HIS A 53 10.47 5.51 -13.07
N PHE A 54 10.97 6.65 -12.60
CA PHE A 54 10.19 7.86 -12.36
C PHE A 54 9.40 8.33 -13.58
N GLU A 55 10.03 8.35 -14.76
CA GLU A 55 9.38 8.81 -16.00
C GLU A 55 8.18 7.91 -16.38
N VAL A 56 8.30 6.61 -16.17
CA VAL A 56 7.21 5.66 -16.40
C VAL A 56 6.03 5.95 -15.50
N PHE A 57 6.28 6.10 -14.20
CA PHE A 57 5.22 6.39 -13.23
C PHE A 57 4.67 7.80 -13.38
N LYS A 58 5.50 8.78 -13.73
CA LYS A 58 5.05 10.15 -14.07
C LYS A 58 4.09 10.12 -15.26
N LEU A 59 4.44 9.37 -16.32
CA LEU A 59 3.59 9.22 -17.48
C LEU A 59 2.27 8.53 -17.14
N LEU A 60 2.33 7.41 -16.41
CA LEU A 60 1.14 6.64 -16.04
C LEU A 60 0.21 7.41 -15.10
N LEU A 61 0.77 8.02 -14.06
CA LEU A 61 -0.01 8.61 -12.98
C LEU A 61 -0.45 10.05 -13.25
N CYS A 62 0.32 10.82 -14.04
CA CYS A 62 0.09 12.26 -14.19
C CYS A 62 -0.20 12.69 -15.62
N CYS A 63 0.37 12.05 -16.62
CA CYS A 63 0.31 12.51 -18.02
C CYS A 63 -0.56 11.61 -18.93
N GLY A 64 -0.87 10.40 -18.49
CA GLY A 64 -1.69 9.44 -19.23
C GLY A 64 -3.20 9.72 -19.11
N ALA A 65 -4.00 8.90 -19.77
CA ALA A 65 -5.45 8.94 -19.63
C ALA A 65 -5.84 8.65 -18.15
N GLN A 66 -6.72 9.47 -17.59
CA GLN A 66 -7.21 9.30 -16.22
C GLN A 66 -7.71 7.88 -15.95
N GLU A 67 -8.42 7.30 -16.91
CA GLU A 67 -8.94 5.93 -16.80
C GLU A 67 -7.84 4.88 -16.64
N ALA A 68 -6.66 5.07 -17.25
CA ALA A 68 -5.53 4.14 -17.12
C ALA A 68 -4.94 4.20 -15.71
N ARG A 69 -4.77 5.41 -15.17
CA ARG A 69 -4.35 5.63 -13.78
C ARG A 69 -5.35 5.02 -12.80
N ASP A 70 -6.63 5.32 -12.98
CA ASP A 70 -7.69 4.87 -12.07
C ASP A 70 -7.78 3.34 -12.07
N ARG A 71 -7.69 2.67 -13.25
CA ARG A 71 -7.62 1.21 -13.34
C ARG A 71 -6.40 0.63 -12.63
N TYR A 72 -5.24 1.27 -12.76
CA TYR A 72 -4.03 0.81 -12.08
C TYR A 72 -4.17 0.90 -10.56
N PHE A 73 -4.68 2.02 -10.06
CA PHE A 73 -4.96 2.19 -8.63
C PHE A 73 -6.06 1.26 -8.12
N ASP A 74 -7.09 0.98 -8.91
CA ASP A 74 -8.12 0.01 -8.54
C ASP A 74 -7.54 -1.39 -8.35
N ARG A 75 -6.59 -1.79 -9.20
CA ARG A 75 -5.92 -3.09 -9.09
C ARG A 75 -5.03 -3.18 -7.84
N LEU A 76 -4.25 -2.14 -7.55
CA LEU A 76 -3.46 -2.04 -6.32
C LEU A 76 -4.35 -2.03 -5.07
N ALA A 77 -5.40 -1.21 -5.08
CA ALA A 77 -6.34 -1.12 -3.98
C ALA A 77 -7.07 -2.44 -3.72
N ALA A 78 -7.41 -3.21 -4.75
CA ALA A 78 -8.04 -4.52 -4.60
C ALA A 78 -7.13 -5.52 -3.85
N VAL A 79 -5.81 -5.48 -4.11
CA VAL A 79 -4.83 -6.30 -3.37
C VAL A 79 -4.77 -5.88 -1.90
N GLU A 80 -4.67 -4.59 -1.64
CA GLU A 80 -4.62 -4.02 -0.28
C GLU A 80 -5.89 -4.31 0.51
N GLU A 81 -7.06 -4.09 -0.09
CA GLU A 81 -8.35 -4.35 0.54
C GLU A 81 -8.53 -5.82 0.92
N GLN A 82 -8.09 -6.75 0.06
CA GLN A 82 -8.14 -8.17 0.38
C GLN A 82 -7.21 -8.50 1.54
N SER A 83 -5.99 -7.96 1.50
CA SER A 83 -5.01 -8.12 2.58
C SER A 83 -5.52 -7.57 3.91
N CYS A 84 -6.16 -6.39 3.91
CA CYS A 84 -6.79 -5.83 5.10
C CYS A 84 -7.88 -6.75 5.67
N ARG A 85 -8.76 -7.29 4.81
CA ARG A 85 -9.81 -8.23 5.24
C ARG A 85 -9.23 -9.50 5.83
N ASP A 86 -8.17 -10.05 5.24
CA ASP A 86 -7.52 -11.26 5.73
C ASP A 86 -6.80 -11.02 7.06
N PHE A 87 -6.14 -9.86 7.21
CA PHE A 87 -5.54 -9.43 8.46
C PHE A 87 -6.58 -9.27 9.58
N ILE A 88 -7.72 -8.64 9.29
CA ILE A 88 -8.82 -8.50 10.24
C ILE A 88 -9.29 -9.88 10.74
N LYS A 89 -9.54 -10.83 9.84
CA LYS A 89 -9.92 -12.20 10.22
C LYS A 89 -8.86 -12.89 11.06
N ALA A 90 -7.58 -12.70 10.73
CA ALA A 90 -6.48 -13.24 11.51
C ALA A 90 -6.48 -12.66 12.94
N MET A 91 -6.67 -11.36 13.11
CA MET A 91 -6.73 -10.72 14.42
C MET A 91 -7.98 -11.12 15.21
N GLU A 92 -9.14 -11.23 14.56
CA GLU A 92 -10.36 -11.76 15.19
C GLU A 92 -10.17 -13.19 15.70
N SER A 93 -9.40 -14.03 14.99
CA SER A 93 -9.08 -15.39 15.45
C SER A 93 -8.23 -15.42 16.73
N LEU A 94 -7.51 -14.34 17.01
CA LEU A 94 -6.74 -14.11 18.24
C LEU A 94 -7.55 -13.39 19.35
N GLY A 95 -8.81 -13.07 19.08
CA GLY A 95 -9.71 -12.43 20.04
C GLY A 95 -9.71 -10.90 20.01
N HIS A 96 -9.07 -10.28 19.02
CA HIS A 96 -9.12 -8.83 18.85
C HIS A 96 -10.44 -8.41 18.19
N SER A 97 -10.91 -7.19 18.50
CA SER A 97 -12.11 -6.63 17.90
C SER A 97 -11.78 -5.91 16.59
N ALA A 98 -12.64 -6.09 15.61
CA ALA A 98 -12.65 -5.29 14.37
C ALA A 98 -13.92 -4.44 14.25
N GLU A 99 -14.58 -4.17 15.36
CA GLU A 99 -15.76 -3.30 15.39
C GLU A 99 -15.42 -1.92 14.85
N GLY A 100 -16.15 -1.46 13.83
CA GLY A 100 -15.86 -0.19 13.15
C GLY A 100 -15.08 -0.32 11.84
N MET A 101 -14.47 -1.47 11.54
CA MET A 101 -13.77 -1.73 10.28
C MET A 101 -14.73 -2.20 9.18
N SER A 102 -15.59 -1.28 8.70
CA SER A 102 -16.49 -1.57 7.59
C SER A 102 -15.76 -1.72 6.25
N ASN A 103 -16.33 -2.46 5.30
CA ASN A 103 -15.77 -2.55 3.94
C ASN A 103 -15.62 -1.17 3.27
N THR A 104 -16.52 -0.24 3.54
CA THR A 104 -16.44 1.14 3.04
C THR A 104 -15.22 1.87 3.62
N LEU A 105 -14.97 1.74 4.92
CA LEU A 105 -13.81 2.36 5.56
C LEU A 105 -12.50 1.76 5.01
N ILE A 106 -12.41 0.43 4.89
CA ILE A 106 -11.26 -0.25 4.28
C ILE A 106 -11.01 0.28 2.88
N HIS A 107 -12.04 0.35 2.04
CA HIS A 107 -11.93 0.91 0.68
C HIS A 107 -11.38 2.34 0.68
N ILE A 108 -11.91 3.23 1.51
CA ILE A 108 -11.46 4.62 1.62
C ILE A 108 -9.98 4.69 2.04
N LEU A 109 -9.58 3.91 3.04
CA LEU A 109 -8.19 3.90 3.53
C LEU A 109 -7.21 3.38 2.47
N CYS A 110 -7.55 2.28 1.79
CA CYS A 110 -6.71 1.72 0.73
C CYS A 110 -6.57 2.68 -0.45
N ARG A 111 -7.66 3.30 -0.89
CA ARG A 111 -7.61 4.29 -1.98
C ARG A 111 -6.80 5.53 -1.60
N SER A 112 -6.93 6.02 -0.38
CA SER A 112 -6.18 7.19 0.08
C SER A 112 -4.67 6.92 0.15
N PHE A 113 -4.26 5.69 0.43
CA PHE A 113 -2.85 5.30 0.40
C PHE A 113 -2.24 5.47 -1.00
N PHE A 114 -2.91 4.97 -2.05
CA PHE A 114 -2.40 5.11 -3.42
C PHE A 114 -2.49 6.54 -3.96
N GLN A 115 -3.45 7.34 -3.47
CA GLN A 115 -3.48 8.77 -3.80
C GLN A 115 -2.22 9.50 -3.31
N GLN A 116 -1.63 9.07 -2.19
CA GLN A 116 -0.36 9.64 -1.71
C GLN A 116 0.79 9.43 -2.70
N LEU A 117 0.88 8.26 -3.33
CA LEU A 117 1.88 8.00 -4.37
C LEU A 117 1.72 8.94 -5.57
N HIS A 118 0.48 9.19 -5.98
CA HIS A 118 0.19 10.18 -7.01
C HIS A 118 0.68 11.57 -6.62
N GLU A 119 0.44 12.01 -5.38
CA GLU A 119 0.89 13.31 -4.89
C GLU A 119 2.42 13.45 -4.93
N PHE A 120 3.17 12.41 -4.53
CA PHE A 120 4.64 12.44 -4.58
C PHE A 120 5.15 12.63 -6.01
N VAL A 121 4.60 11.88 -6.95
CA VAL A 121 5.02 11.91 -8.35
C VAL A 121 4.53 13.18 -9.06
N SER A 122 3.30 13.62 -8.82
CA SER A 122 2.72 14.80 -9.46
C SER A 122 3.43 16.09 -9.08
N HIS A 123 3.87 16.18 -7.82
CA HIS A 123 4.60 17.34 -7.29
C HIS A 123 6.13 17.24 -7.46
N ASP A 124 6.62 16.23 -8.18
CA ASP A 124 8.07 16.02 -8.37
C ASP A 124 8.85 16.07 -7.05
N LEU A 125 8.29 15.46 -5.98
CA LEU A 125 8.97 15.43 -4.68
C LEU A 125 10.36 14.80 -4.84
N PRO A 126 11.41 15.37 -4.23
CA PRO A 126 12.70 14.69 -4.15
C PRO A 126 12.56 13.30 -3.49
N ARG A 127 13.28 12.30 -4.01
CA ARG A 127 13.21 10.90 -3.55
C ARG A 127 13.26 10.76 -2.02
N GLU A 128 14.21 11.41 -1.37
CA GLU A 128 14.38 11.37 0.09
C GLU A 128 13.15 11.92 0.84
N GLN A 129 12.54 12.97 0.31
CA GLN A 129 11.31 13.53 0.90
C GLN A 129 10.13 12.59 0.70
N ALA A 130 10.00 11.99 -0.48
CA ALA A 130 8.94 11.02 -0.77
C ALA A 130 9.03 9.79 0.16
N ILE A 131 10.24 9.25 0.37
CA ILE A 131 10.49 8.14 1.30
C ILE A 131 10.10 8.55 2.73
N THR A 132 10.58 9.71 3.20
CA THR A 132 10.27 10.20 4.55
C THR A 132 8.76 10.39 4.74
N CYS A 133 8.07 11.01 3.78
CA CYS A 133 6.62 11.17 3.82
C CYS A 133 5.90 9.82 3.83
N ALA A 134 6.28 8.89 2.95
CA ALA A 134 5.64 7.58 2.84
C ALA A 134 5.77 6.78 4.14
N VAL A 135 6.95 6.74 4.75
CA VAL A 135 7.18 6.06 6.04
C VAL A 135 6.36 6.72 7.15
N THR A 136 6.34 8.06 7.22
CA THR A 136 5.57 8.79 8.24
C THR A 136 4.07 8.53 8.12
N LEU A 137 3.53 8.55 6.90
CA LEU A 137 2.13 8.26 6.63
C LEU A 137 1.78 6.79 6.92
N SER A 138 2.69 5.86 6.61
CA SER A 138 2.50 4.44 6.94
C SER A 138 2.49 4.20 8.45
N ARG A 139 3.37 4.86 9.20
CA ARG A 139 3.36 4.83 10.69
C ARG A 139 2.06 5.40 11.25
N PHE A 140 1.57 6.49 10.69
CA PHE A 140 0.29 7.09 11.08
C PHE A 140 -0.88 6.12 10.84
N GLN A 141 -0.94 5.48 9.69
CA GLN A 141 -1.96 4.49 9.36
C GLN A 141 -1.86 3.27 10.27
N HIS A 142 -0.64 2.74 10.48
CA HIS A 142 -0.40 1.61 11.38
C HIS A 142 -0.86 1.91 12.81
N ALA A 143 -0.54 3.09 13.36
CA ALA A 143 -1.01 3.51 14.68
C ALA A 143 -2.54 3.58 14.74
N GLY A 144 -3.19 4.04 13.67
CA GLY A 144 -4.65 4.02 13.54
C GLY A 144 -5.23 2.59 13.58
N TRP A 145 -4.65 1.65 12.83
CA TRP A 145 -5.04 0.25 12.85
C TRP A 145 -4.89 -0.38 14.24
N VAL A 146 -3.72 -0.21 14.86
CA VAL A 146 -3.44 -0.70 16.22
C VAL A 146 -4.49 -0.19 17.20
N ARG A 147 -4.84 1.09 17.11
CA ARG A 147 -5.82 1.71 18.00
C ARG A 147 -7.25 1.22 17.78
N ILE A 148 -7.68 1.12 16.51
CA ILE A 148 -9.05 0.71 16.18
C ILE A 148 -9.29 -0.76 16.53
N MET A 149 -8.29 -1.61 16.30
CA MET A 149 -8.40 -3.06 16.54
C MET A 149 -7.91 -3.49 17.92
N GLU A 150 -7.50 -2.56 18.76
CA GLU A 150 -7.00 -2.85 20.13
C GLU A 150 -5.89 -3.91 20.14
N LEU A 151 -4.93 -3.80 19.20
CA LEU A 151 -3.87 -4.80 19.05
C LEU A 151 -2.80 -4.77 20.15
N GLY A 152 -2.93 -3.87 21.12
CA GLY A 152 -1.91 -3.65 22.17
C GLY A 152 -0.73 -2.80 21.66
N GLU A 153 0.04 -2.21 22.57
CA GLU A 153 1.29 -1.51 22.25
C GLU A 153 2.41 -2.52 21.98
#